data_ce179d4e72afba7f8fff25e8a28646ea
#
_entry.id   ce179d4e72afba7f8fff25e8a28646ea
#
_cell.length_a   1.000
_cell.length_b   1.000
_cell.length_c   1.000
_cell.angle_alpha   90.00
_cell.angle_beta   90.00
_cell.angle_gamma   90.00
#
_symmetry.space_group_name_H-M   'P 1'
#
loop_
_entity.id
_entity.type
_entity.pdbx_description
1 polymer ?
#
loop_
_entity_poly.entity_id
_entity_poly.type
_entity_poly.pdbx_seq_one_letter_code
_entity_poly.pdbx_strand_id
1 'polypeptide(L)'
;FAIENILTGLVKQHHWYDIAKLPKDGSIILLDVRTDKEYETGAIEGSIHIPLNQLRDRLHELDASKTIYVNCRSGQRSYIACRILTQHGFACSNLSGGYEFYHAVISEQQDKINL
;
A
#
# COMPACT_ATOMS: atom_id res chain seq x y z
N PHE A 1 14.81 -9.34 -13.52
CA PHE A 1 14.51 -10.77 -13.70
C PHE A 1 13.19 -10.96 -14.42
N ALA A 2 13.13 -11.98 -15.29
CA ALA A 2 11.90 -12.30 -16.01
C ALA A 2 10.75 -12.65 -15.04
N ILE A 3 11.06 -13.32 -13.94
CA ILE A 3 10.07 -13.67 -12.91
C ILE A 3 9.50 -12.42 -12.26
N GLU A 4 10.35 -11.46 -11.91
CA GLU A 4 9.90 -10.20 -11.32
C GLU A 4 9.02 -9.43 -12.28
N ASN A 5 9.37 -9.39 -13.56
CA ASN A 5 8.56 -8.72 -14.57
C ASN A 5 7.19 -9.38 -14.75
N ILE A 6 7.15 -10.72 -14.73
CA ILE A 6 5.90 -11.46 -14.80
C ILE A 6 5.03 -11.18 -13.57
N LEU A 7 5.63 -11.22 -12.38
CA LEU A 7 4.91 -10.98 -11.13
C LEU A 7 4.42 -9.53 -11.05
N THR A 8 5.26 -8.58 -11.42
CA THR A 8 4.89 -7.17 -11.43
C THR A 8 3.74 -6.91 -12.41
N GLY A 9 3.72 -7.61 -13.55
CA GLY A 9 2.65 -7.49 -14.52
C GLY A 9 1.31 -8.04 -14.06
N LEU A 10 1.29 -8.89 -13.00
CA LEU A 10 0.06 -9.47 -12.45
C LEU A 10 -0.60 -8.59 -11.40
N VAL A 11 0.11 -7.58 -10.90
CA VAL A 11 -0.38 -6.69 -9.85
C VAL A 11 -0.27 -5.26 -10.35
N LYS A 12 -1.36 -4.52 -10.25
CA LYS A 12 -1.35 -3.10 -10.59
C LYS A 12 -0.44 -2.35 -9.63
N GLN A 13 0.22 -1.32 -10.16
CA GLN A 13 1.14 -0.49 -9.39
C GLN A 13 0.62 0.95 -9.37
N HIS A 14 0.88 1.64 -8.27
CA HIS A 14 0.73 3.09 -8.19
C HIS A 14 2.01 3.66 -7.57
N HIS A 15 2.16 4.98 -7.61
CA HIS A 15 3.38 5.64 -7.23
C HIS A 15 3.11 6.65 -6.11
N TRP A 16 4.18 7.12 -5.46
CA TRP A 16 4.07 8.07 -4.36
C TRP A 16 3.23 9.31 -4.73
N TYR A 17 3.38 9.79 -5.98
CA TYR A 17 2.65 10.98 -6.43
C TYR A 17 1.16 10.74 -6.66
N ASP A 18 0.74 9.50 -6.78
CA ASP A 18 -0.67 9.15 -6.92
C ASP A 18 -1.41 9.22 -5.59
N ILE A 19 -0.71 9.05 -4.47
CA ILE A 19 -1.33 9.01 -3.13
C ILE A 19 -2.11 10.31 -2.84
N ALA A 20 -1.52 11.45 -3.17
CA ALA A 20 -2.16 12.75 -2.92
C ALA A 20 -3.42 12.97 -3.77
N LYS A 21 -3.54 12.24 -4.87
CA LYS A 21 -4.68 12.35 -5.80
C LYS A 21 -5.83 11.42 -5.46
N LEU A 22 -5.62 10.49 -4.52
CA LEU A 22 -6.66 9.53 -4.15
C LEU A 22 -7.79 10.21 -3.40
N PRO A 23 -9.05 9.75 -3.60
CA PRO A 23 -10.18 10.31 -2.86
C PRO A 23 -10.01 10.15 -1.36
N LYS A 24 -10.47 11.15 -0.60
CA LYS A 24 -10.42 11.14 0.87
C LYS A 24 -11.82 11.05 1.47
N ASP A 25 -12.78 10.60 0.67
CA ASP A 25 -14.18 10.51 1.04
C ASP A 25 -14.62 9.13 1.52
N GLY A 26 -13.67 8.23 1.71
CA GLY A 26 -13.95 6.86 2.13
C GLY A 26 -14.28 5.91 0.98
N SER A 27 -14.17 6.35 -0.27
CA SER A 27 -14.47 5.50 -1.44
C SER A 27 -13.38 4.49 -1.78
N ILE A 28 -12.20 4.66 -1.20
CA ILE A 28 -11.06 3.73 -1.38
C ILE A 28 -10.49 3.35 0.00
N ILE A 29 -9.64 2.35 0.02
CA ILE A 29 -8.94 1.91 1.24
C ILE A 29 -7.44 2.04 1.02
N LEU A 30 -6.76 2.66 1.99
CA LEU A 30 -5.30 2.62 2.08
C LEU A 30 -4.95 1.54 3.11
N LEU A 31 -4.23 0.50 2.70
CA LEU A 31 -3.89 -0.64 3.54
C LEU A 31 -2.39 -0.78 3.72
N ASP A 32 -1.93 -0.72 4.97
CA ASP A 32 -0.54 -0.94 5.35
C ASP A 32 -0.39 -2.35 5.89
N VAL A 33 0.49 -3.16 5.27
CA VAL A 33 0.68 -4.56 5.67
C VAL A 33 2.02 -4.79 6.36
N ARG A 34 2.65 -3.72 6.83
CA ARG A 34 3.91 -3.80 7.60
C ARG A 34 3.65 -4.35 9.01
N THR A 35 4.74 -4.56 9.75
CA THR A 35 4.63 -4.97 11.15
C THR A 35 4.10 -3.83 12.03
N ASP A 36 3.67 -4.17 13.24
CA ASP A 36 3.21 -3.18 14.21
C ASP A 36 4.29 -2.13 14.49
N LYS A 37 5.52 -2.56 14.68
CA LYS A 37 6.64 -1.65 14.94
C LYS A 37 6.87 -0.66 13.80
N GLU A 38 6.83 -1.15 12.57
CA GLU A 38 7.01 -0.30 11.41
C GLU A 38 5.88 0.73 11.32
N TYR A 39 4.64 0.30 11.55
CA TYR A 39 3.48 1.18 11.48
C TYR A 39 3.54 2.28 12.54
N GLU A 40 3.99 1.94 13.74
CA GLU A 40 4.13 2.88 14.85
C GLU A 40 5.13 4.01 14.57
N THR A 41 6.14 3.77 13.72
CA THR A 41 7.14 4.79 13.38
C THR A 41 6.63 5.81 12.38
N GLY A 42 5.46 5.60 11.82
CA GLY A 42 4.85 6.48 10.85
C GLY A 42 4.17 5.67 9.74
N ALA A 43 3.12 6.23 9.16
CA ALA A 43 2.34 5.59 8.12
C ALA A 43 1.71 6.64 7.22
N ILE A 44 1.18 6.21 6.07
CA ILE A 44 0.41 7.11 5.21
C ILE A 44 -0.86 7.51 5.94
N GLU A 45 -1.14 8.80 5.98
CA GLU A 45 -2.31 9.34 6.66
C GLU A 45 -3.59 8.71 6.09
N GLY A 46 -4.46 8.25 6.98
CA GLY A 46 -5.72 7.62 6.61
C GLY A 46 -5.62 6.14 6.31
N SER A 47 -4.42 5.54 6.41
CA SER A 47 -4.26 4.12 6.18
C SER A 47 -4.80 3.30 7.35
N ILE A 48 -5.31 2.10 7.04
CA ILE A 48 -5.61 1.10 8.06
C ILE A 48 -4.47 0.10 8.08
N HIS A 49 -4.28 -0.56 9.21
CA HIS A 49 -3.16 -1.45 9.42
C HIS A 49 -3.63 -2.89 9.64
N ILE A 50 -3.22 -3.78 8.74
CA ILE A 50 -3.39 -5.22 8.90
C ILE A 50 -2.07 -5.86 8.47
N PRO A 51 -1.25 -6.35 9.41
CA PRO A 51 0.01 -7.00 9.04
C PRO A 51 -0.21 -8.17 8.09
N LEU A 52 0.73 -8.39 7.18
CA LEU A 52 0.60 -9.42 6.14
C LEU A 52 0.25 -10.80 6.70
N ASN A 53 0.87 -11.19 7.83
CA ASN A 53 0.64 -12.49 8.44
C ASN A 53 -0.75 -12.66 9.05
N GLN A 54 -1.52 -11.57 9.18
CA GLN A 54 -2.89 -11.59 9.70
C GLN A 54 -3.93 -11.35 8.60
N LEU A 55 -3.49 -11.03 7.39
CA LEU A 55 -4.39 -10.56 6.34
C LEU A 55 -5.47 -11.58 5.99
N ARG A 56 -5.10 -12.86 5.80
CA ARG A 56 -6.07 -13.90 5.43
C ARG A 56 -7.18 -14.05 6.46
N ASP A 57 -6.86 -13.87 7.73
CA ASP A 57 -7.83 -14.02 8.83
C ASP A 57 -8.69 -12.77 9.03
N ARG A 58 -8.29 -11.66 8.42
CA ARG A 58 -8.93 -10.35 8.64
C ARG A 58 -9.51 -9.74 7.37
N LEU A 59 -9.66 -10.51 6.32
CA LEU A 59 -10.26 -10.03 5.06
C LEU A 59 -11.67 -9.47 5.24
N HIS A 60 -12.41 -9.98 6.23
CA HIS A 60 -13.76 -9.52 6.54
C HIS A 60 -13.81 -8.07 7.03
N GLU A 61 -12.68 -7.50 7.42
CA GLU A 61 -12.60 -6.10 7.82
C GLU A 61 -12.52 -5.14 6.62
N LEU A 62 -12.34 -5.68 5.40
CA LEU A 62 -12.18 -4.90 4.19
C LEU A 62 -13.45 -4.94 3.35
N ASP A 63 -13.81 -3.78 2.79
CA ASP A 63 -14.98 -3.66 1.92
C ASP A 63 -14.59 -4.02 0.48
N ALA A 64 -15.12 -5.14 -0.02
CA ALA A 64 -14.78 -5.64 -1.36
C ALA A 64 -15.29 -4.75 -2.49
N SER A 65 -16.18 -3.80 -2.20
CA SER A 65 -16.67 -2.85 -3.21
C SER A 65 -15.71 -1.69 -3.46
N LYS A 66 -14.67 -1.56 -2.62
CA LYS A 66 -13.69 -0.47 -2.72
C LYS A 66 -12.37 -0.97 -3.26
N THR A 67 -11.67 -0.10 -4.01
CA THR A 67 -10.30 -0.38 -4.44
C THR A 67 -9.35 -0.21 -3.25
N ILE A 68 -8.44 -1.15 -3.07
CA ILE A 68 -7.49 -1.15 -1.96
C ILE A 68 -6.10 -0.79 -2.48
N TYR A 69 -5.52 0.27 -1.94
CA TYR A 69 -4.17 0.71 -2.25
C TYR A 69 -3.25 0.25 -1.13
N VAL A 70 -2.39 -0.72 -1.45
CA VAL A 70 -1.61 -1.47 -0.46
C VAL A 70 -0.17 -0.98 -0.43
N ASN A 71 0.40 -0.86 0.76
CA ASN A 71 1.82 -0.57 0.90
C ASN A 71 2.48 -1.44 1.97
N CYS A 72 3.76 -1.67 1.77
CA CYS A 72 4.65 -2.17 2.80
C CYS A 72 5.90 -1.29 2.81
N ARG A 73 7.02 -1.76 3.33
CA ARG A 73 8.23 -0.96 3.38
C ARG A 73 8.84 -0.71 2.00
N SER A 74 8.99 -1.75 1.18
CA SER A 74 9.70 -1.68 -0.11
C SER A 74 8.90 -2.16 -1.30
N GLY A 75 7.71 -2.72 -1.10
CA GLY A 75 6.83 -3.20 -2.16
C GLY A 75 6.71 -4.71 -2.28
N GLN A 76 7.53 -5.51 -1.59
CA GLN A 76 7.50 -6.98 -1.71
C GLN A 76 6.37 -7.62 -0.93
N ARG A 77 6.20 -7.27 0.34
CA ARG A 77 5.10 -7.80 1.17
C ARG A 77 3.75 -7.34 0.66
N SER A 78 3.65 -6.10 0.21
CA SER A 78 2.41 -5.57 -0.34
C SER A 78 2.07 -6.22 -1.68
N TYR A 79 3.07 -6.65 -2.46
CA TYR A 79 2.82 -7.45 -3.65
C TYR A 79 2.14 -8.76 -3.28
N ILE A 80 2.65 -9.46 -2.26
CA ILE A 80 2.05 -10.70 -1.76
C ILE A 80 0.63 -10.45 -1.26
N ALA A 81 0.43 -9.35 -0.52
CA ALA A 81 -0.89 -8.94 -0.05
C ALA A 81 -1.87 -8.73 -1.21
N CYS A 82 -1.44 -8.08 -2.28
CA CYS A 82 -2.26 -7.88 -3.47
C CYS A 82 -2.65 -9.21 -4.12
N ARG A 83 -1.74 -10.19 -4.13
CA ARG A 83 -2.05 -11.53 -4.65
C ARG A 83 -3.15 -12.20 -3.81
N ILE A 84 -3.04 -12.11 -2.48
CA ILE A 84 -4.06 -12.64 -1.58
C ILE A 84 -5.39 -11.95 -1.83
N LEU A 85 -5.40 -10.63 -1.87
CA LEU A 85 -6.62 -9.84 -2.07
C LEU A 85 -7.28 -10.16 -3.41
N THR A 86 -6.51 -10.23 -4.47
CA THR A 86 -7.03 -10.55 -5.81
C THR A 86 -7.68 -11.93 -5.83
N GLN A 87 -7.08 -12.92 -5.16
CA GLN A 87 -7.64 -14.27 -5.07
C GLN A 87 -8.99 -14.30 -4.35
N HIS A 88 -9.24 -13.31 -3.50
CA HIS A 88 -10.49 -13.20 -2.74
C HIS A 88 -11.46 -12.15 -3.32
N GLY A 89 -11.23 -11.73 -4.55
CA GLY A 89 -12.16 -10.86 -5.27
C GLY A 89 -12.02 -9.37 -5.02
N PHE A 90 -10.95 -8.94 -4.36
CA PHE A 90 -10.69 -7.52 -4.14
C PHE A 90 -9.93 -6.90 -5.31
N ALA A 91 -10.26 -5.64 -5.63
CA ALA A 91 -9.47 -4.83 -6.54
C ALA A 91 -8.39 -4.12 -5.73
N CYS A 92 -7.13 -4.22 -6.14
CA CYS A 92 -6.02 -3.65 -5.37
C CYS A 92 -4.89 -3.17 -6.26
N SER A 93 -4.02 -2.34 -5.68
CA SER A 93 -2.83 -1.80 -6.32
C SER A 93 -1.69 -1.75 -5.30
N ASN A 94 -0.45 -1.99 -5.75
CA ASN A 94 0.73 -1.99 -4.91
C ASN A 94 1.49 -0.66 -5.05
N LEU A 95 1.86 -0.05 -3.93
CA LEU A 95 2.67 1.18 -3.95
C LEU A 95 4.10 0.83 -4.35
N SER A 96 4.50 1.26 -5.54
CA SER A 96 5.84 1.06 -6.06
C SER A 96 6.87 1.77 -5.18
N GLY A 97 7.92 1.06 -4.76
CA GLY A 97 8.93 1.59 -3.85
C GLY A 97 8.54 1.57 -2.39
N GLY A 98 7.27 1.33 -2.08
CA GLY A 98 6.77 1.21 -0.72
C GLY A 98 6.79 2.49 0.09
N TYR A 99 6.49 2.37 1.38
CA TYR A 99 6.43 3.50 2.30
C TYR A 99 7.80 4.18 2.46
N GLU A 100 8.87 3.42 2.43
CA GLU A 100 10.22 3.96 2.61
C GLU A 100 10.54 5.02 1.54
N PHE A 101 10.27 4.71 0.28
CA PHE A 101 10.48 5.66 -0.81
C PHE A 101 9.49 6.84 -0.74
N TYR A 102 8.22 6.54 -0.50
CA TYR A 102 7.18 7.55 -0.34
C TYR A 102 7.55 8.56 0.75
N HIS A 103 7.94 8.07 1.92
CA HIS A 103 8.29 8.92 3.06
C HIS A 103 9.51 9.79 2.76
N ALA A 104 10.53 9.23 2.11
CA ALA A 104 11.74 9.97 1.75
C ALA A 104 11.41 11.13 0.81
N VAL A 105 10.58 10.89 -0.22
CA VAL A 105 10.22 11.93 -1.19
C VAL A 105 9.36 13.01 -0.55
N ILE A 106 8.35 12.62 0.24
CA ILE A 106 7.45 13.57 0.91
C ILE A 106 8.24 14.43 1.90
N SER A 107 9.15 13.84 2.67
CA SER A 107 9.99 14.56 3.62
C SER A 107 10.90 15.57 2.91
N GLU A 108 11.48 15.19 1.79
CA GLU A 108 12.32 16.08 0.98
C GLU A 108 11.51 17.27 0.46
N GLN A 109 10.31 17.03 -0.03
CA GLN A 109 9.42 18.09 -0.51
C GLN A 109 9.04 19.05 0.62
N GLN A 110 8.76 18.52 1.82
CA GLN A 110 8.43 19.34 2.99
C GLN A 110 9.60 20.24 3.39
N ASP A 111 10.82 19.71 3.36
CA ASP A 111 12.03 20.50 3.66
C ASP A 111 12.20 21.64 2.68
N LYS A 112 11.93 21.41 1.40
CA LYS A 112 12.01 22.48 0.38
C LYS A 112 10.96 23.57 0.61
N ILE A 113 9.78 23.21 1.05
CA ILE A 113 8.71 24.18 1.36
C ILE A 113 9.10 25.03 2.56
N ASN A 114 9.78 24.45 3.54
CA ASN A 114 10.15 25.13 4.78
C ASN A 114 11.42 25.97 4.67
N LEU A 115 12.13 25.91 3.55
CA LEU A 115 13.26 26.77 3.30
C LEU A 115 12.77 28.14 2.81
#